data_1a71843951e1d708efb83de566c6df30
#
_entry.id   1a71843951e1d708efb83de566c6df30
#
_cell.length_a   1.000
_cell.length_b   1.000
_cell.length_c   1.000
_cell.angle_alpha   90.00
_cell.angle_beta   90.00
_cell.angle_gamma   90.00
#
_symmetry.space_group_name_H-M   'P 1'
#
loop_
_entity.id
_entity.type
_entity.pdbx_description
1 polymer ?
#
loop_
_entity_poly.entity_id
_entity_poly.type
_entity_poly.pdbx_seq_one_letter_code
_entity_poly.pdbx_strand_id
1 'polypeptide(L)'
;MMMSMDTTKPSRKKIRLVGYDYSSSGAYFITICTVDRKPLLWKRSDADFGLSHCGETVKTAIESIEKHYKYVAVDKYCIMPNHVHLILTITADERGWRISAPTVSNVVGSMKRWASKELSVSIWQKSFFDRVIRGEKDYLEIWQYIDENPLKWVSDELYIG
;
A
#
# COMPACT_ATOMS: atom_id res chain seq x y z
N MET A 1 10.32 -8.85 17.71
CA MET A 1 10.25 -8.63 17.37
C MET A 1 10.12 -8.82 16.78
N MET A 2 10.12 -8.86 16.90
CA MET A 2 9.94 -8.76 16.46
C MET A 2 9.72 -9.28 15.95
N MET A 3 9.60 -9.58 16.01
CA MET A 3 9.34 -9.78 15.64
C MET A 3 9.03 -10.38 15.20
N SER A 4 8.82 -10.54 15.15
CA SER A 4 8.56 -10.88 14.81
C SER A 4 8.38 -11.34 14.28
N MET A 5 8.29 -11.45 14.18
CA MET A 5 8.25 -11.72 13.80
C MET A 5 7.94 -12.17 13.04
N ASP A 6 7.45 -12.09 12.32
CA ASP A 6 7.31 -12.46 11.58
C ASP A 6 7.93 -12.64 10.67
N THR A 7 7.62 -12.83 9.22
CA THR A 7 8.93 -13.25 9.10
C THR A 7 9.42 -13.58 7.69
N THR A 8 8.59 -13.83 6.69
CA THR A 8 9.03 -13.90 5.29
C THR A 8 9.43 -12.54 4.77
N LYS A 9 8.83 -11.52 5.30
CA LYS A 9 9.18 -10.15 5.00
C LYS A 9 10.64 -9.83 5.27
N PRO A 10 11.24 -10.35 6.33
CA PRO A 10 12.63 -10.04 6.60
C PRO A 10 13.59 -10.33 5.44
N SER A 11 13.35 -11.38 4.69
CA SER A 11 14.21 -11.71 3.55
C SER A 11 14.14 -10.62 2.49
N ARG A 12 12.93 -10.19 2.17
CA ARG A 12 12.73 -9.14 1.17
C ARG A 12 13.33 -7.82 1.63
N LYS A 13 13.20 -7.49 2.89
CA LYS A 13 13.79 -6.28 3.44
C LYS A 13 15.29 -6.28 3.28
N LYS A 14 15.94 -7.38 3.61
CA LYS A 14 17.39 -7.48 3.49
C LYS A 14 17.85 -7.25 2.06
N ILE A 15 17.16 -7.84 1.11
CA ILE A 15 17.50 -7.67 -0.29
C ILE A 15 17.45 -6.20 -0.69
N ARG A 16 16.46 -5.47 -0.17
CA ARG A 16 16.25 -4.08 -0.56
C ARG A 16 17.14 -3.11 0.16
N LEU A 17 17.44 -3.37 1.43
CA LEU A 17 18.05 -2.35 2.28
C LEU A 17 19.55 -2.44 2.39
N VAL A 18 20.11 -3.63 2.29
CA VAL A 18 21.55 -3.81 2.47
C VAL A 18 22.28 -3.49 1.17
N GLY A 19 23.00 -2.36 1.17
CA GLY A 19 23.78 -1.94 0.02
C GLY A 19 22.96 -1.64 -1.21
N TYR A 20 21.66 -1.50 -1.06
CA TYR A 20 20.78 -1.33 -2.20
C TYR A 20 20.81 0.11 -2.73
N ASP A 21 20.91 0.24 -4.03
CA ASP A 21 20.98 1.53 -4.69
C ASP A 21 19.57 1.99 -5.08
N TYR A 22 19.00 2.89 -4.28
CA TYR A 22 17.66 3.40 -4.55
C TYR A 22 17.59 4.32 -5.76
N SER A 23 18.73 4.62 -6.41
CA SER A 23 18.69 5.35 -7.66
C SER A 23 18.24 4.48 -8.83
N SER A 24 18.44 3.15 -8.72
CA SER A 24 18.04 2.22 -9.76
C SER A 24 16.68 1.55 -9.47
N SER A 25 16.12 1.76 -8.26
CA SER A 25 14.83 1.22 -7.87
C SER A 25 14.32 2.05 -6.71
N GLY A 26 13.10 1.78 -6.26
CA GLY A 26 12.58 2.59 -5.18
C GLY A 26 11.51 1.90 -4.38
N ALA A 27 11.44 2.29 -3.11
CA ALA A 27 10.36 1.94 -2.21
C ALA A 27 9.60 3.22 -1.88
N TYR A 28 8.29 3.13 -1.87
CA TYR A 28 7.42 4.30 -1.72
C TYR A 28 6.35 4.01 -0.69
N PHE A 29 6.12 4.98 0.18
CA PHE A 29 5.00 4.94 1.09
C PHE A 29 3.82 5.66 0.43
N ILE A 30 2.73 4.94 0.23
CA ILE A 30 1.57 5.42 -0.53
C ILE A 30 0.37 5.52 0.40
N THR A 31 -0.37 6.62 0.28
CA THR A 31 -1.65 6.79 0.97
C THR A 31 -2.70 7.17 -0.06
N ILE A 32 -3.78 6.38 -0.13
CA ILE A 32 -4.87 6.60 -1.07
C ILE A 32 -6.15 6.79 -0.27
N CYS A 33 -6.79 7.93 -0.43
CA CYS A 33 -7.99 8.27 0.33
C CYS A 33 -9.25 8.09 -0.48
N THR A 34 -10.33 7.71 0.20
CA THR A 34 -11.65 7.65 -0.44
C THR A 34 -12.18 9.06 -0.68
N VAL A 35 -13.17 9.16 -1.58
CA VAL A 35 -13.81 10.41 -1.91
C VAL A 35 -14.44 11.00 -0.64
N ASP A 36 -14.16 12.28 -0.39
CA ASP A 36 -14.64 13.00 0.79
C ASP A 36 -14.31 12.30 2.11
N ARG A 37 -13.29 11.43 2.09
CA ARG A 37 -12.88 10.62 3.24
C ARG A 37 -14.02 9.81 3.84
N LYS A 38 -14.96 9.38 3.02
CA LYS A 38 -16.08 8.56 3.48
C LYS A 38 -15.57 7.18 3.93
N PRO A 39 -16.04 6.65 5.05
CA PRO A 39 -15.58 5.37 5.57
C PRO A 39 -16.23 4.20 4.84
N LEU A 40 -15.86 4.02 3.58
CA LEU A 40 -16.47 3.06 2.67
C LEU A 40 -15.88 1.65 2.77
N LEU A 41 -14.68 1.53 3.35
CA LEU A 41 -13.89 0.31 3.20
C LEU A 41 -14.08 -0.68 4.34
N TRP A 42 -14.64 -0.27 5.46
CA TRP A 42 -14.95 -1.14 6.58
C TRP A 42 -16.46 -1.25 6.74
N LYS A 43 -16.91 -2.37 7.31
CA LYS A 43 -18.31 -2.53 7.69
C LYS A 43 -18.67 -1.53 8.78
N ARG A 44 -19.91 -1.08 8.77
CA ARG A 44 -20.35 -0.02 9.67
C ARG A 44 -21.12 -0.54 10.88
N SER A 45 -21.04 -1.84 11.14
CA SER A 45 -21.75 -2.46 12.26
C SER A 45 -20.81 -2.62 13.43
N ASP A 46 -21.26 -2.24 14.62
CA ASP A 46 -20.51 -2.45 15.85
C ASP A 46 -20.33 -3.93 16.16
N ALA A 47 -21.24 -4.76 15.66
CA ALA A 47 -21.22 -6.19 15.94
C ALA A 47 -20.39 -6.98 14.93
N ASP A 48 -19.98 -6.37 13.83
CA ASP A 48 -19.31 -7.08 12.75
C ASP A 48 -18.22 -6.21 12.17
N PHE A 49 -17.00 -6.42 12.64
CA PHE A 49 -15.83 -5.70 12.14
C PHE A 49 -15.29 -6.38 10.91
N GLY A 50 -14.55 -5.63 10.12
CA GLY A 50 -13.91 -6.18 8.95
C GLY A 50 -14.19 -5.32 7.74
N LEU A 51 -13.70 -5.81 6.59
CA LEU A 51 -13.83 -5.08 5.34
C LEU A 51 -15.25 -5.15 4.82
N SER A 52 -15.73 -4.03 4.30
CA SER A 52 -16.98 -3.98 3.55
C SER A 52 -16.76 -4.64 2.18
N HIS A 53 -17.82 -4.73 1.39
CA HIS A 53 -17.67 -5.19 0.00
C HIS A 53 -16.68 -4.29 -0.76
N CYS A 54 -16.76 -2.98 -0.56
CA CYS A 54 -15.78 -2.08 -1.16
C CYS A 54 -14.37 -2.40 -0.71
N GLY A 55 -14.19 -2.64 0.59
CA GLY A 55 -12.87 -2.98 1.14
C GLY A 55 -12.32 -4.29 0.59
N GLU A 56 -13.18 -5.30 0.44
CA GLU A 56 -12.74 -6.57 -0.13
C GLU A 56 -12.31 -6.40 -1.59
N THR A 57 -13.03 -5.58 -2.34
CA THR A 57 -12.66 -5.28 -3.72
C THR A 57 -11.31 -4.59 -3.78
N VAL A 58 -11.08 -3.63 -2.90
CA VAL A 58 -9.80 -2.92 -2.82
C VAL A 58 -8.67 -3.88 -2.44
N LYS A 59 -8.93 -4.78 -1.51
CA LYS A 59 -7.94 -5.79 -1.12
C LYS A 59 -7.53 -6.63 -2.32
N THR A 60 -8.51 -7.09 -3.09
CA THR A 60 -8.22 -7.87 -4.30
C THR A 60 -7.39 -7.05 -5.29
N ALA A 61 -7.72 -5.77 -5.46
CA ALA A 61 -6.98 -4.90 -6.36
C ALA A 61 -5.52 -4.77 -5.91
N ILE A 62 -5.29 -4.57 -4.61
CA ILE A 62 -3.93 -4.43 -4.08
C ILE A 62 -3.14 -5.72 -4.27
N GLU A 63 -3.76 -6.85 -3.95
CA GLU A 63 -3.09 -8.14 -4.02
C GLU A 63 -2.80 -8.57 -5.46
N SER A 64 -3.50 -8.01 -6.43
CA SER A 64 -3.27 -8.34 -7.82
C SER A 64 -2.13 -7.53 -8.45
N ILE A 65 -1.62 -6.51 -7.76
CA ILE A 65 -0.55 -5.68 -8.31
C ILE A 65 0.66 -6.52 -8.71
N GLU A 66 1.10 -7.42 -7.82
CA GLU A 66 2.29 -8.23 -8.09
C GLU A 66 2.07 -9.20 -9.24
N LYS A 67 0.83 -9.53 -9.55
CA LYS A 67 0.53 -10.41 -10.67
C LYS A 67 0.61 -9.68 -12.01
N HIS A 68 0.34 -8.38 -12.01
CA HIS A 68 0.32 -7.59 -13.23
C HIS A 68 1.64 -6.92 -13.56
N TYR A 69 2.49 -6.70 -12.56
CA TYR A 69 3.73 -5.96 -12.73
C TYR A 69 4.89 -6.77 -12.18
N LYS A 70 5.70 -7.30 -13.08
CA LYS A 70 6.76 -8.25 -12.73
C LYS A 70 7.76 -7.70 -11.71
N TYR A 71 8.09 -6.43 -11.80
CA TYR A 71 9.11 -5.83 -10.95
C TYR A 71 8.53 -4.92 -9.88
N VAL A 72 7.29 -5.14 -9.53
CA VAL A 72 6.60 -4.37 -8.50
C VAL A 72 6.19 -5.31 -7.37
N ALA A 73 6.43 -4.89 -6.15
CA ALA A 73 6.03 -5.65 -4.97
C ALA A 73 5.25 -4.75 -4.01
N VAL A 74 4.25 -5.33 -3.36
CA VAL A 74 3.55 -4.70 -2.26
C VAL A 74 4.10 -5.33 -0.99
N ASP A 75 4.99 -4.62 -0.31
CA ASP A 75 5.68 -5.18 0.85
C ASP A 75 4.81 -5.21 2.10
N LYS A 76 3.94 -4.25 2.23
CA LYS A 76 3.05 -4.14 3.37
C LYS A 76 1.88 -3.27 2.97
N TYR A 77 0.70 -3.55 3.48
CA TYR A 77 -0.44 -2.65 3.31
C TYR A 77 -1.41 -2.81 4.47
N CYS A 78 -2.25 -1.79 4.65
CA CYS A 78 -3.43 -1.91 5.49
C CYS A 78 -4.57 -1.14 4.86
N ILE A 79 -5.78 -1.61 5.08
CA ILE A 79 -6.99 -0.98 4.57
C ILE A 79 -7.73 -0.42 5.79
N MET A 80 -7.81 0.90 5.85
CA MET A 80 -8.51 1.62 6.90
C MET A 80 -9.90 2.00 6.40
N PRO A 81 -10.80 2.47 7.27
CA PRO A 81 -12.16 2.79 6.81
C PRO A 81 -12.23 3.76 5.65
N ASN A 82 -11.35 4.75 5.60
CA ASN A 82 -11.43 5.80 4.58
C ASN A 82 -10.12 6.03 3.83
N HIS A 83 -9.18 5.10 3.94
CA HIS A 83 -7.92 5.21 3.21
C HIS A 83 -7.16 3.90 3.25
N VAL A 84 -6.14 3.82 2.41
CA VAL A 84 -5.24 2.68 2.34
C VAL A 84 -3.82 3.19 2.45
N HIS A 85 -3.01 2.49 3.23
CA HIS A 85 -1.56 2.71 3.23
C HIS A 85 -0.89 1.48 2.65
N LEU A 86 0.15 1.70 1.86
CA LEU A 86 0.96 0.57 1.39
C LEU A 86 2.40 0.99 1.16
N ILE A 87 3.29 0.00 1.22
CA ILE A 87 4.67 0.15 0.77
C ILE A 87 4.75 -0.53 -0.59
N LEU A 88 5.05 0.26 -1.61
CA LEU A 88 5.19 -0.22 -2.97
C LEU A 88 6.66 -0.16 -3.35
N THR A 89 7.20 -1.27 -3.82
CA THR A 89 8.59 -1.32 -4.24
C THR A 89 8.66 -1.63 -5.71
N ILE A 90 9.39 -0.80 -6.44
CA ILE A 90 9.62 -0.97 -7.87
C ILE A 90 11.11 -1.22 -8.06
N THR A 91 11.45 -2.37 -8.62
CA THR A 91 12.85 -2.72 -8.87
C THR A 91 13.18 -2.59 -10.34
N ALA A 92 14.48 -2.48 -10.64
CA ALA A 92 14.95 -2.50 -12.01
C ALA A 92 14.76 -3.91 -12.59
N ASP A 93 14.76 -4.01 -13.93
CA ASP A 93 14.72 -5.30 -14.57
C ASP A 93 16.08 -6.01 -14.36
N GLU A 94 16.19 -7.22 -14.92
CA GLU A 94 17.38 -8.05 -14.72
C GLU A 94 18.67 -7.39 -15.21
N ARG A 95 18.57 -6.43 -16.12
CA ARG A 95 19.72 -5.69 -16.66
C ARG A 95 19.98 -4.40 -15.89
N GLY A 96 19.20 -4.13 -14.86
CA GLY A 96 19.31 -2.90 -14.11
C GLY A 96 18.60 -1.72 -14.77
N TRP A 97 17.85 -1.93 -15.82
CA TRP A 97 17.18 -0.86 -16.56
C TRP A 97 15.77 -0.66 -16.02
N ARG A 98 15.37 0.59 -15.87
CA ARG A 98 14.03 0.94 -15.39
C ARG A 98 13.13 1.51 -16.50
N ILE A 99 13.61 1.49 -17.74
CA ILE A 99 12.87 2.09 -18.85
C ILE A 99 11.49 1.47 -19.01
N SER A 100 11.41 0.16 -18.82
CA SER A 100 10.13 -0.56 -18.97
C SER A 100 9.38 -0.74 -17.65
N ALA A 101 9.94 -0.25 -16.53
CA ALA A 101 9.26 -0.36 -15.24
C ALA A 101 8.12 0.64 -15.17
N PRO A 102 6.98 0.25 -14.60
CA PRO A 102 5.87 1.19 -14.42
C PRO A 102 6.23 2.23 -13.37
N THR A 103 5.63 3.39 -13.49
CA THR A 103 5.77 4.40 -12.44
C THR A 103 4.79 4.11 -11.31
N VAL A 104 5.04 4.71 -10.15
CA VAL A 104 4.09 4.63 -9.03
C VAL A 104 2.70 5.08 -9.49
N SER A 105 2.63 6.16 -10.27
CA SER A 105 1.35 6.67 -10.75
C SER A 105 0.63 5.65 -11.63
N ASN A 106 1.37 4.94 -12.49
CA ASN A 106 0.76 3.90 -13.33
C ASN A 106 0.17 2.78 -12.49
N VAL A 107 0.92 2.30 -11.49
CA VAL A 107 0.49 1.19 -10.66
C VAL A 107 -0.72 1.58 -9.82
N VAL A 108 -0.63 2.71 -9.13
CA VAL A 108 -1.72 3.19 -8.26
C VAL A 108 -2.95 3.52 -9.11
N GLY A 109 -2.74 4.18 -10.25
CA GLY A 109 -3.86 4.52 -11.14
C GLY A 109 -4.59 3.29 -11.65
N SER A 110 -3.85 2.25 -12.06
CA SER A 110 -4.45 0.99 -12.50
C SER A 110 -5.28 0.34 -11.39
N MET A 111 -4.72 0.30 -10.20
CA MET A 111 -5.40 -0.30 -9.05
C MET A 111 -6.69 0.46 -8.74
N LYS A 112 -6.64 1.78 -8.73
CA LYS A 112 -7.81 2.60 -8.46
C LYS A 112 -8.90 2.42 -9.52
N ARG A 113 -8.51 2.40 -10.78
CA ARG A 113 -9.47 2.22 -11.89
C ARG A 113 -10.11 0.85 -11.84
N TRP A 114 -9.32 -0.18 -11.56
CA TRP A 114 -9.86 -1.53 -11.50
C TRP A 114 -10.91 -1.65 -10.39
N ALA A 115 -10.60 -1.12 -9.19
CA ALA A 115 -11.54 -1.19 -8.08
C ALA A 115 -12.83 -0.42 -8.38
N SER A 116 -12.71 0.79 -8.94
CA SER A 116 -13.89 1.59 -9.27
C SER A 116 -14.74 0.92 -10.35
N LYS A 117 -14.10 0.28 -11.31
CA LYS A 117 -14.82 -0.44 -12.37
C LYS A 117 -15.59 -1.62 -11.77
N GLU A 118 -14.94 -2.39 -10.90
CA GLU A 118 -15.60 -3.53 -10.27
C GLU A 118 -16.78 -3.11 -9.40
N LEU A 119 -16.66 -1.94 -8.76
CA LEU A 119 -17.72 -1.43 -7.90
C LEU A 119 -18.76 -0.61 -8.66
N SER A 120 -18.51 -0.33 -9.94
CA SER A 120 -19.37 0.50 -10.78
C SER A 120 -19.57 1.90 -10.22
N VAL A 121 -18.64 2.40 -9.43
CA VAL A 121 -18.69 3.74 -8.87
C VAL A 121 -17.27 4.18 -8.51
N SER A 122 -17.01 5.47 -8.66
CA SER A 122 -15.73 6.05 -8.27
C SER A 122 -15.71 6.24 -6.77
N ILE A 123 -14.73 5.62 -6.10
CA ILE A 123 -14.66 5.67 -4.64
C ILE A 123 -13.47 6.48 -4.13
N TRP A 124 -12.62 7.01 -5.01
CA TRP A 124 -11.33 7.58 -4.64
C TRP A 124 -11.29 9.08 -4.82
N GLN A 125 -10.44 9.75 -4.01
CA GLN A 125 -10.00 11.09 -4.33
C GLN A 125 -9.19 11.06 -5.63
N LYS A 126 -9.07 12.20 -6.30
CA LYS A 126 -8.43 12.27 -7.61
C LYS A 126 -6.96 11.86 -7.60
N SER A 127 -6.24 12.17 -6.54
CA SER A 127 -4.82 11.87 -6.48
C SER A 127 -4.52 10.95 -5.31
N PHE A 128 -3.27 10.83 -4.97
CA PHE A 128 -2.82 10.06 -3.83
C PHE A 128 -1.55 10.71 -3.29
N PHE A 129 -1.16 10.33 -2.07
CA PHE A 129 0.07 10.83 -1.46
C PHE A 129 1.14 9.76 -1.57
N ASP A 130 2.36 10.19 -1.90
CA ASP A 130 3.48 9.27 -1.93
C ASP A 130 4.70 9.94 -1.32
N ARG A 131 5.58 9.10 -0.77
CA ARG A 131 6.83 9.55 -0.20
C ARG A 131 7.89 8.49 -0.47
N VAL A 132 9.04 8.91 -0.96
CA VAL A 132 10.16 7.99 -1.18
C VAL A 132 10.67 7.53 0.19
N ILE A 133 10.87 6.23 0.33
CA ILE A 133 11.44 5.66 1.55
C ILE A 133 12.95 5.65 1.41
N ARG A 134 13.63 6.22 2.40
CA ARG A 134 15.08 6.43 2.35
C ARG A 134 15.75 5.65 3.46
N GLY A 135 16.27 4.47 3.13
CA GLY A 135 17.06 3.69 4.05
C GLY A 135 16.25 2.78 4.95
N GLU A 136 17.00 1.99 5.70
CA GLU A 136 16.41 0.92 6.50
C GLU A 136 15.56 1.43 7.66
N LYS A 137 16.04 2.44 8.36
CA LYS A 137 15.31 2.96 9.50
C LYS A 137 13.95 3.50 9.09
N ASP A 138 13.93 4.28 8.00
CA ASP A 138 12.70 4.84 7.47
C ASP A 138 11.73 3.74 7.05
N TYR A 139 12.26 2.71 6.37
CA TYR A 139 11.45 1.58 5.95
C TYR A 139 10.80 0.85 7.13
N LEU A 140 11.58 0.58 8.16
CA LEU A 140 11.08 -0.16 9.32
C LEU A 140 10.04 0.64 10.11
N GLU A 141 10.25 1.94 10.22
CA GLU A 141 9.29 2.81 10.90
C GLU A 141 7.96 2.85 10.15
N ILE A 142 8.02 2.96 8.83
CA ILE A 142 6.80 2.98 8.02
C ILE A 142 6.11 1.63 8.06
N TRP A 143 6.89 0.55 7.97
CA TRP A 143 6.34 -0.80 8.03
C TRP A 143 5.56 -1.01 9.33
N GLN A 144 6.16 -0.58 10.44
CA GLN A 144 5.52 -0.72 11.75
C GLN A 144 4.29 0.17 11.87
N TYR A 145 4.37 1.39 11.34
CA TYR A 145 3.22 2.30 11.33
C TYR A 145 2.03 1.65 10.63
N ILE A 146 2.26 1.04 9.47
CA ILE A 146 1.20 0.36 8.73
C ILE A 146 0.67 -0.84 9.51
N ASP A 147 1.57 -1.62 10.10
CA ASP A 147 1.20 -2.81 10.83
C ASP A 147 0.31 -2.48 12.04
N GLU A 148 0.57 -1.37 12.71
CA GLU A 148 -0.17 -0.97 13.89
C GLU A 148 -1.38 -0.10 13.61
N ASN A 149 -1.52 0.38 12.38
CA ASN A 149 -2.52 1.38 12.02
C ASN A 149 -3.96 0.96 12.36
N PRO A 150 -4.38 -0.27 12.06
CA PRO A 150 -5.75 -0.68 12.37
C PRO A 150 -6.08 -0.60 13.86
N LEU A 151 -5.09 -0.81 14.72
CA LEU A 151 -5.29 -0.74 16.17
C LEU A 151 -5.35 0.69 16.68
N LYS A 152 -4.88 1.63 15.89
CA LYS A 152 -4.78 3.04 16.27
C LYS A 152 -5.69 3.93 15.44
N TRP A 153 -6.79 3.37 14.94
CA TRP A 153 -7.68 4.11 14.05
C TRP A 153 -8.12 5.46 14.60
N VAL A 154 -8.48 5.50 15.88
CA VAL A 154 -8.95 6.74 16.51
C VAL A 154 -7.85 7.80 16.55
N SER A 155 -6.60 7.37 16.61
CA SER A 155 -5.45 8.28 16.64
C SER A 155 -4.93 8.65 15.26
N ASP A 156 -5.49 8.04 14.20
CA ASP A 156 -5.07 8.32 12.84
C ASP A 156 -5.51 9.72 12.45
N GLU A 157 -4.61 10.46 11.78
CA GLU A 157 -4.92 11.83 11.37
C GLU A 157 -6.04 11.91 10.35
N LEU A 158 -6.41 10.79 9.73
CA LEU A 158 -7.49 10.73 8.76
C LEU A 158 -8.80 10.25 9.38
N TYR A 159 -8.82 10.04 10.71
CA TYR A 159 -10.03 9.62 11.41
C TYR A 159 -11.10 10.70 11.32
N ILE A 160 -12.31 10.27 10.98
CA ILE A 160 -13.44 11.21 10.86
C ILE A 160 -14.63 10.79 11.73
N GLY A 161 -14.40 9.96 12.72
CA GLY A 161 -15.44 9.50 13.61
C GLY A 161 -16.19 8.32 13.06
#